data_77b3135c40db8e05fd20e4d40c1fd0f7
#
_entry.id   77b3135c40db8e05fd20e4d40c1fd0f7
#
_cell.length_a   1.000
_cell.length_b   1.000
_cell.length_c   1.000
_cell.angle_alpha   90.00
_cell.angle_beta   90.00
_cell.angle_gamma   90.00
#
_symmetry.space_group_name_H-M   'P 1'
#
loop_
_entity.id
_entity.type
_entity.pdbx_description
1 polymer ?
#
loop_
_entity_poly.entity_id
_entity_poly.type
_entity_poly.pdbx_seq_one_letter_code
_entity_poly.pdbx_strand_id
1 'polypeptide(L)'
;TGTQKLVRNLTPGEIVGQLMLARDDLGEWPVQGAPKDETRLISNIVLMGMGEPLYNFENVRDAMKVVMDNEGLSLSRRRITLSTSGVVPEIARTAQEIGCLLAVSFHATTDEVRDRLVPINKRWNIETLLAALRDYPRLTNSERITFEYVMLAGVNDSDEDAHRLVKLIEGIPAKINLIPFNEWPGAPYKRSSNNRIHAFANIIHNAGYASPIRTPRGEDIMAACGQLKSATERGRKSRAQIAAETA
;
A
#
# COMPACT_ATOMS: atom_id res chain seq x y z
N THR A 1 0.14 -4.63 10.25
CA THR A 1 1.09 -5.66 9.75
C THR A 1 2.48 -5.54 10.37
N GLY A 2 2.99 -4.35 10.67
CA GLY A 2 4.34 -4.14 11.22
C GLY A 2 4.65 -4.80 12.58
N THR A 3 3.66 -5.35 13.26
CA THR A 3 3.83 -6.06 14.55
C THR A 3 3.89 -7.58 14.41
N GLN A 4 3.72 -8.12 13.21
CA GLN A 4 3.84 -9.56 12.95
C GLN A 4 5.28 -9.94 12.63
N LYS A 5 5.72 -11.12 13.12
CA LYS A 5 6.99 -11.69 12.69
C LYS A 5 6.89 -12.12 11.24
N LEU A 6 7.92 -11.80 10.45
CA LEU A 6 8.06 -12.33 9.10
C LEU A 6 8.19 -13.85 9.18
N VAL A 7 7.33 -14.56 8.45
CA VAL A 7 7.44 -16.04 8.34
C VAL A 7 8.50 -16.37 7.30
N ARG A 8 8.35 -15.87 6.08
CA ARG A 8 9.33 -15.96 4.99
C ARG A 8 8.96 -15.00 3.85
N ASN A 9 9.88 -14.74 2.99
CA ASN A 9 9.63 -14.05 1.73
C ASN A 9 8.98 -14.99 0.71
N LEU A 10 8.12 -14.44 -0.16
CA LEU A 10 7.58 -15.17 -1.30
C LEU A 10 8.60 -15.23 -2.43
N THR A 11 8.64 -16.35 -3.14
CA THR A 11 9.40 -16.50 -4.38
C THR A 11 8.71 -15.79 -5.54
N PRO A 12 9.40 -15.53 -6.67
CA PRO A 12 8.78 -14.91 -7.85
C PRO A 12 7.57 -15.72 -8.36
N GLY A 13 7.69 -17.06 -8.39
CA GLY A 13 6.62 -17.95 -8.81
C GLY A 13 5.38 -17.88 -7.91
N GLU A 14 5.55 -17.75 -6.59
CA GLU A 14 4.45 -17.57 -5.66
C GLU A 14 3.76 -16.22 -5.81
N ILE A 15 4.51 -15.16 -6.12
CA ILE A 15 3.95 -13.82 -6.38
C ILE A 15 3.12 -13.85 -7.68
N VAL A 16 3.68 -14.38 -8.76
CA VAL A 16 2.98 -14.53 -10.06
C VAL A 16 1.79 -15.48 -9.92
N GLY A 17 1.94 -16.57 -9.16
CA GLY A 17 0.90 -17.56 -8.93
C GLY A 17 -0.40 -16.98 -8.35
N GLN A 18 -0.32 -15.97 -7.49
CA GLN A 18 -1.52 -15.29 -6.97
C GLN A 18 -2.33 -14.63 -8.10
N LEU A 19 -1.63 -14.01 -9.07
CA LEU A 19 -2.28 -13.40 -10.23
C LEU A 19 -2.86 -14.47 -11.16
N MET A 20 -2.15 -15.57 -11.34
CA MET A 20 -2.62 -16.71 -12.15
C MET A 20 -3.92 -17.29 -11.58
N LEU A 21 -3.94 -17.56 -10.26
CA LEU A 21 -5.15 -18.07 -9.58
C LEU A 21 -6.33 -17.09 -9.71
N ALA A 22 -6.09 -15.78 -9.54
CA ALA A 22 -7.14 -14.78 -9.71
C ALA A 22 -7.68 -14.75 -11.15
N ARG A 23 -6.84 -14.97 -12.16
CA ARG A 23 -7.26 -15.09 -13.56
C ARG A 23 -8.05 -16.37 -13.82
N ASP A 24 -7.64 -17.50 -13.21
CA ASP A 24 -8.39 -18.75 -13.26
C ASP A 24 -9.79 -18.58 -12.69
N ASP A 25 -9.92 -17.99 -11.50
CA ASP A 25 -11.19 -17.76 -10.81
C ASP A 25 -12.13 -16.84 -11.61
N LEU A 26 -11.57 -15.88 -12.35
CA LEU A 26 -12.32 -14.96 -13.19
C LEU A 26 -12.56 -15.49 -14.61
N GLY A 27 -11.98 -16.61 -14.99
CA GLY A 27 -12.01 -17.11 -16.37
C GLY A 27 -11.28 -16.21 -17.37
N GLU A 28 -10.31 -15.39 -16.90
CA GLU A 28 -9.58 -14.42 -17.71
C GLU A 28 -8.41 -15.05 -18.48
N TRP A 29 -8.69 -16.01 -19.35
CA TRP A 29 -7.67 -16.54 -20.23
C TRP A 29 -7.93 -16.16 -21.70
N PRO A 30 -6.87 -15.88 -22.48
CA PRO A 30 -7.06 -15.52 -23.88
C PRO A 30 -7.76 -16.65 -24.62
N VAL A 31 -8.89 -16.35 -25.22
CA VAL A 31 -9.52 -17.23 -26.18
C VAL A 31 -8.81 -17.01 -27.51
N GLN A 32 -8.43 -18.09 -28.19
CA GLN A 32 -7.75 -18.00 -29.48
C GLN A 32 -8.61 -17.20 -30.47
N GLY A 33 -8.05 -16.09 -30.97
CA GLY A 33 -8.74 -15.19 -31.95
C GLY A 33 -9.53 -14.04 -31.31
N ALA A 34 -9.64 -13.95 -29.98
CA ALA A 34 -10.25 -12.79 -29.32
C ALA A 34 -9.27 -11.60 -29.26
N PRO A 35 -9.76 -10.35 -29.41
CA PRO A 35 -8.95 -9.16 -29.17
C PRO A 35 -8.38 -9.16 -27.73
N LYS A 36 -7.08 -8.84 -27.59
CA LYS A 36 -6.37 -8.89 -26.30
C LYS A 36 -7.02 -8.05 -25.19
N ASP A 37 -7.77 -7.01 -25.53
CA ASP A 37 -8.37 -6.08 -24.56
C ASP A 37 -9.76 -6.49 -24.09
N GLU A 38 -10.51 -7.29 -24.85
CA GLU A 38 -11.88 -7.67 -24.50
C GLU A 38 -11.96 -8.76 -23.41
N THR A 39 -10.86 -9.46 -23.15
CA THR A 39 -10.82 -10.56 -22.16
C THR A 39 -10.16 -10.15 -20.84
N ARG A 40 -9.67 -8.90 -20.70
CA ARG A 40 -8.93 -8.48 -19.51
C ARG A 40 -9.87 -7.99 -18.42
N LEU A 41 -10.05 -8.80 -17.39
CA LEU A 41 -10.81 -8.48 -16.16
C LEU A 41 -9.93 -7.88 -15.08
N ILE A 42 -8.69 -8.38 -14.92
CA ILE A 42 -7.72 -7.82 -14.00
C ILE A 42 -7.02 -6.63 -14.67
N SER A 43 -7.44 -5.43 -14.29
CA SER A 43 -6.94 -4.19 -14.88
C SER A 43 -5.74 -3.60 -14.16
N ASN A 44 -5.59 -3.84 -12.86
CA ASN A 44 -4.53 -3.26 -12.03
C ASN A 44 -4.05 -4.26 -10.99
N ILE A 45 -2.77 -4.15 -10.61
CA ILE A 45 -2.16 -4.88 -9.50
C ILE A 45 -1.64 -3.88 -8.47
N VAL A 46 -1.86 -4.18 -7.20
CA VAL A 46 -1.26 -3.45 -6.09
C VAL A 46 -0.49 -4.41 -5.19
N LEU A 47 0.79 -4.12 -4.95
CA LEU A 47 1.58 -4.86 -3.97
C LEU A 47 1.37 -4.19 -2.60
N MET A 48 0.16 -4.37 -2.05
CA MET A 48 -0.33 -3.74 -0.80
C MET A 48 -0.83 -4.78 0.20
N GLY A 49 -0.36 -6.00 0.11
CA GLY A 49 -0.73 -7.09 0.99
C GLY A 49 0.00 -7.07 2.34
N MET A 50 0.43 -8.24 2.79
CA MET A 50 1.19 -8.40 4.03
C MET A 50 2.69 -8.32 3.75
N GLY A 51 3.45 -7.75 4.71
CA GLY A 51 4.88 -7.58 4.61
C GLY A 51 5.30 -6.29 3.90
N GLU A 52 6.59 -6.19 3.60
CA GLU A 52 7.21 -5.06 2.92
C GLU A 52 7.86 -5.55 1.61
N PRO A 53 7.35 -5.18 0.44
CA PRO A 53 7.86 -5.69 -0.83
C PRO A 53 9.33 -5.38 -1.05
N LEU A 54 9.82 -4.23 -0.56
CA LEU A 54 11.19 -3.82 -0.76
C LEU A 54 12.20 -4.60 0.10
N TYR A 55 11.76 -5.30 1.14
CA TYR A 55 12.61 -6.31 1.82
C TYR A 55 12.68 -7.64 1.08
N ASN A 56 11.85 -7.80 0.04
CA ASN A 56 11.87 -8.96 -0.87
C ASN A 56 12.18 -8.53 -2.32
N PHE A 57 12.98 -7.50 -2.48
CA PHE A 57 13.15 -6.74 -3.72
C PHE A 57 13.42 -7.62 -4.93
N GLU A 58 14.43 -8.53 -4.86
CA GLU A 58 14.82 -9.37 -5.98
C GLU A 58 13.67 -10.25 -6.49
N ASN A 59 12.96 -10.90 -5.59
CA ASN A 59 11.83 -11.75 -5.95
C ASN A 59 10.65 -10.93 -6.52
N VAL A 60 10.39 -9.75 -5.95
CA VAL A 60 9.34 -8.84 -6.45
C VAL A 60 9.71 -8.32 -7.84
N ARG A 61 10.96 -7.89 -8.04
CA ARG A 61 11.45 -7.45 -9.35
C ARG A 61 11.27 -8.52 -10.42
N ASP A 62 11.70 -9.75 -10.13
CA ASP A 62 11.66 -10.85 -11.09
C ASP A 62 10.21 -11.26 -11.39
N ALA A 63 9.33 -11.28 -10.38
CA ALA A 63 7.91 -11.47 -10.58
C ALA A 63 7.29 -10.38 -11.47
N MET A 64 7.62 -9.12 -11.22
CA MET A 64 7.08 -7.99 -12.01
C MET A 64 7.60 -7.99 -13.45
N LYS A 65 8.83 -8.46 -13.70
CA LYS A 65 9.31 -8.67 -15.06
C LYS A 65 8.45 -9.66 -15.82
N VAL A 66 8.10 -10.79 -15.24
CA VAL A 66 7.19 -11.79 -15.84
C VAL A 66 5.79 -11.20 -16.07
N VAL A 67 5.26 -10.46 -15.09
CA VAL A 67 3.93 -9.83 -15.18
C VAL A 67 3.86 -8.77 -16.30
N MET A 68 4.94 -8.04 -16.53
CA MET A 68 5.00 -6.98 -17.53
C MET A 68 5.46 -7.46 -18.90
N ASP A 69 6.07 -8.64 -19.01
CA ASP A 69 6.56 -9.19 -20.26
C ASP A 69 5.43 -9.38 -21.28
N ASN A 70 5.68 -9.00 -22.54
CA ASN A 70 4.68 -9.13 -23.62
C ASN A 70 4.37 -10.59 -23.94
N GLU A 71 5.34 -11.49 -23.77
CA GLU A 71 5.16 -12.94 -23.91
C GLU A 71 4.64 -13.59 -22.63
N GLY A 72 4.60 -12.83 -21.51
CA GLY A 72 4.06 -13.23 -20.24
C GLY A 72 2.61 -12.75 -20.04
N LEU A 73 2.35 -12.06 -18.90
CA LEU A 73 1.01 -11.57 -18.57
C LEU A 73 0.66 -10.22 -19.23
N SER A 74 1.63 -9.56 -19.82
CA SER A 74 1.49 -8.34 -20.64
C SER A 74 0.75 -7.18 -19.92
N LEU A 75 0.95 -7.03 -18.60
CA LEU A 75 0.35 -5.95 -17.83
C LEU A 75 1.25 -4.72 -17.88
N SER A 76 0.70 -3.58 -18.28
CA SER A 76 1.46 -2.32 -18.34
C SER A 76 1.97 -1.93 -16.94
N ARG A 77 3.22 -1.45 -16.84
CA ARG A 77 3.81 -0.91 -15.61
C ARG A 77 2.94 0.17 -14.94
N ARG A 78 2.17 0.94 -15.70
CA ARG A 78 1.23 1.97 -15.20
C ARG A 78 0.00 1.38 -14.50
N ARG A 79 -0.20 0.08 -14.62
CA ARG A 79 -1.26 -0.69 -13.96
C ARG A 79 -0.77 -1.41 -12.72
N ILE A 80 0.50 -1.24 -12.36
CA ILE A 80 1.13 -1.86 -11.19
C ILE A 80 1.52 -0.77 -10.22
N THR A 81 1.11 -0.89 -8.96
CA THR A 81 1.53 0.01 -7.88
C THR A 81 2.23 -0.80 -6.80
N LEU A 82 3.49 -0.49 -6.56
CA LEU A 82 4.25 -1.04 -5.44
C LEU A 82 4.09 -0.10 -4.24
N SER A 83 3.69 -0.64 -3.10
CA SER A 83 3.61 0.10 -1.84
C SER A 83 4.80 -0.21 -0.95
N THR A 84 5.35 0.81 -0.31
CA THR A 84 6.43 0.66 0.68
C THR A 84 6.15 1.50 1.92
N SER A 85 6.61 1.04 3.05
CA SER A 85 6.66 1.82 4.29
C SER A 85 7.85 2.78 4.34
N GLY A 86 8.77 2.72 3.37
CA GLY A 86 9.90 3.63 3.23
C GLY A 86 11.27 2.97 3.38
N VAL A 87 11.50 1.84 2.71
CA VAL A 87 12.84 1.22 2.59
C VAL A 87 13.67 2.04 1.60
N VAL A 88 14.23 3.14 2.07
CA VAL A 88 14.86 4.19 1.25
C VAL A 88 15.89 3.67 0.25
N PRO A 89 16.83 2.77 0.58
CA PRO A 89 17.83 2.29 -0.39
C PRO A 89 17.22 1.63 -1.63
N GLU A 90 16.06 1.01 -1.50
CA GLU A 90 15.41 0.27 -2.59
C GLU A 90 14.46 1.14 -3.44
N ILE A 91 14.18 2.38 -3.02
CA ILE A 91 13.27 3.28 -3.75
C ILE A 91 13.82 3.61 -5.15
N ALA A 92 15.07 4.01 -5.26
CA ALA A 92 15.69 4.32 -6.55
C ALA A 92 15.76 3.09 -7.47
N ARG A 93 16.10 1.92 -6.91
CA ARG A 93 16.11 0.65 -7.63
C ARG A 93 14.72 0.27 -8.15
N THR A 94 13.67 0.54 -7.39
CA THR A 94 12.28 0.31 -7.83
C THR A 94 11.98 1.02 -9.15
N ALA A 95 12.39 2.28 -9.28
CA ALA A 95 12.20 3.03 -10.51
C ALA A 95 13.03 2.50 -11.68
N GLN A 96 14.26 2.11 -11.41
CA GLN A 96 15.23 1.71 -12.44
C GLN A 96 14.98 0.28 -12.94
N GLU A 97 14.73 -0.65 -12.02
CA GLU A 97 14.67 -2.08 -12.32
C GLU A 97 13.25 -2.62 -12.53
N ILE A 98 12.22 -1.97 -11.96
CA ILE A 98 10.81 -2.35 -12.10
C ILE A 98 10.04 -1.30 -12.91
N GLY A 99 10.13 -0.03 -12.54
CA GLY A 99 9.52 1.09 -13.25
C GLY A 99 7.99 1.18 -13.08
N CYS A 100 7.41 0.54 -12.07
CA CYS A 100 5.99 0.64 -11.73
C CYS A 100 5.66 1.92 -10.94
N LEU A 101 4.38 2.17 -10.68
CA LEU A 101 3.95 3.26 -9.82
C LEU A 101 4.34 2.97 -8.36
N LEU A 102 4.66 4.04 -7.62
CA LEU A 102 5.05 3.94 -6.22
C LEU A 102 3.98 4.53 -5.30
N ALA A 103 3.63 3.79 -4.25
CA ALA A 103 2.85 4.28 -3.12
C ALA A 103 3.70 4.20 -1.84
N VAL A 104 3.56 5.20 -0.97
CA VAL A 104 4.30 5.28 0.29
C VAL A 104 3.33 5.35 1.45
N SER A 105 3.42 4.41 2.38
CA SER A 105 2.73 4.45 3.67
C SER A 105 3.33 5.56 4.52
N PHE A 106 2.81 6.78 4.37
CA PHE A 106 3.37 7.98 5.01
C PHE A 106 2.81 8.20 6.41
N HIS A 107 1.50 8.31 6.53
CA HIS A 107 0.67 8.28 7.73
C HIS A 107 0.94 9.33 8.81
N ALA A 108 1.99 10.13 8.71
CA ALA A 108 2.31 11.18 9.70
C ALA A 108 3.14 12.29 9.06
N THR A 109 3.12 13.46 9.71
CA THR A 109 3.84 14.65 9.26
C THR A 109 4.99 15.04 10.21
N THR A 110 5.16 14.30 11.30
CA THR A 110 6.29 14.45 12.24
C THR A 110 6.93 13.10 12.50
N ASP A 111 8.24 13.08 12.72
CA ASP A 111 8.97 11.84 13.01
C ASP A 111 8.47 11.18 14.30
N GLU A 112 8.12 11.97 15.32
CA GLU A 112 7.58 11.44 16.58
C GLU A 112 6.31 10.59 16.36
N VAL A 113 5.37 11.08 15.56
CA VAL A 113 4.14 10.34 15.25
C VAL A 113 4.45 9.18 14.31
N ARG A 114 5.31 9.41 13.30
CA ARG A 114 5.65 8.38 12.32
C ARG A 114 6.42 7.22 12.93
N ASP A 115 7.30 7.45 13.90
CA ASP A 115 8.03 6.40 14.64
C ASP A 115 7.09 5.42 15.34
N ARG A 116 5.94 5.90 15.79
CA ARG A 116 4.89 5.07 16.42
C ARG A 116 4.05 4.32 15.40
N LEU A 117 3.66 4.99 14.31
CA LEU A 117 2.77 4.42 13.29
C LEU A 117 3.51 3.55 12.27
N VAL A 118 4.72 3.92 11.91
CA VAL A 118 5.56 3.31 10.88
C VAL A 118 6.99 3.17 11.39
N PRO A 119 7.31 2.17 12.21
CA PRO A 119 8.57 2.07 12.95
C PRO A 119 9.86 2.09 12.13
N ILE A 120 9.79 1.82 10.82
CA ILE A 120 10.93 1.93 9.90
C ILE A 120 11.45 3.38 9.81
N ASN A 121 10.63 4.36 10.19
CA ASN A 121 11.02 5.77 10.26
C ASN A 121 12.22 6.02 11.16
N LYS A 122 12.39 5.22 12.21
CA LYS A 122 13.58 5.28 13.09
C LYS A 122 14.89 5.02 12.36
N ARG A 123 14.83 4.33 11.22
CA ARG A 123 15.99 4.04 10.37
C ARG A 123 16.14 5.06 9.25
N TRP A 124 15.03 5.45 8.64
CA TRP A 124 14.95 6.44 7.57
C TRP A 124 13.81 7.40 7.89
N ASN A 125 14.15 8.54 8.44
CA ASN A 125 13.19 9.55 8.87
C ASN A 125 12.47 10.21 7.68
N ILE A 126 11.50 11.06 7.97
CA ILE A 126 10.69 11.74 6.95
C ILE A 126 11.58 12.50 5.95
N GLU A 127 12.59 13.22 6.43
CA GLU A 127 13.49 14.00 5.57
C GLU A 127 14.24 13.11 4.58
N THR A 128 14.85 12.02 5.07
CA THR A 128 15.59 11.04 4.25
C THR A 128 14.67 10.36 3.23
N LEU A 129 13.45 10.01 3.64
CA LEU A 129 12.46 9.42 2.75
C LEU A 129 12.05 10.40 1.65
N LEU A 130 11.71 11.64 2.00
CA LEU A 130 11.29 12.65 1.04
C LEU A 130 12.40 13.04 0.07
N ALA A 131 13.67 13.07 0.53
CA ALA A 131 14.81 13.27 -0.35
C ALA A 131 14.87 12.19 -1.44
N ALA A 132 14.76 10.91 -1.06
CA ALA A 132 14.74 9.81 -2.02
C ALA A 132 13.54 9.86 -2.97
N LEU A 133 12.39 10.38 -2.52
CA LEU A 133 11.20 10.54 -3.36
C LEU A 133 11.33 11.73 -4.34
N ARG A 134 12.02 12.81 -3.97
CA ARG A 134 12.34 13.93 -4.89
C ARG A 134 13.27 13.49 -6.02
N ASP A 135 14.20 12.61 -5.70
CA ASP A 135 15.16 12.04 -6.66
C ASP A 135 14.57 10.85 -7.44
N TYR A 136 13.32 10.46 -7.18
CA TYR A 136 12.68 9.34 -7.86
C TYR A 136 12.52 9.65 -9.36
N PRO A 137 13.16 8.86 -10.24
CA PRO A 137 13.15 9.14 -11.67
C PRO A 137 11.75 8.93 -12.28
N ARG A 138 11.46 9.68 -13.35
CA ARG A 138 10.24 9.59 -14.17
C ARG A 138 8.96 10.07 -13.50
N LEU A 139 9.04 10.89 -12.46
CA LEU A 139 7.83 11.52 -11.94
C LEU A 139 7.25 12.49 -12.98
N THR A 140 5.98 12.30 -13.29
CA THR A 140 5.19 13.14 -14.18
C THR A 140 3.82 13.37 -13.56
N ASN A 141 3.02 14.26 -14.14
CA ASN A 141 1.64 14.45 -13.71
C ASN A 141 0.76 13.19 -13.85
N SER A 142 1.16 12.23 -14.67
CA SER A 142 0.48 10.93 -14.84
C SER A 142 1.08 9.79 -14.00
N GLU A 143 2.34 9.91 -13.58
CA GLU A 143 3.08 8.91 -12.80
C GLU A 143 3.50 9.51 -11.45
N ARG A 144 2.49 9.90 -10.63
CA ARG A 144 2.67 10.56 -9.34
C ARG A 144 2.99 9.56 -8.25
N ILE A 145 3.78 10.00 -7.26
CA ILE A 145 3.88 9.27 -5.98
C ILE A 145 2.52 9.30 -5.28
N THR A 146 2.07 8.16 -4.80
CA THR A 146 0.88 8.08 -3.95
C THR A 146 1.29 8.08 -2.49
N PHE A 147 0.91 9.09 -1.73
CA PHE A 147 1.06 9.09 -0.27
C PHE A 147 -0.20 8.50 0.35
N GLU A 148 -0.07 7.35 0.98
CA GLU A 148 -1.15 6.73 1.76
C GLU A 148 -1.14 7.36 3.16
N TYR A 149 -2.28 7.90 3.59
CA TYR A 149 -2.42 8.63 4.84
C TYR A 149 -3.66 8.16 5.60
N VAL A 150 -3.45 7.34 6.63
CA VAL A 150 -4.53 6.89 7.50
C VAL A 150 -4.94 8.01 8.45
N MET A 151 -6.25 8.27 8.56
CA MET A 151 -6.80 9.36 9.37
C MET A 151 -7.17 8.87 10.77
N LEU A 152 -6.37 9.26 11.76
CA LEU A 152 -6.46 8.87 13.17
C LEU A 152 -6.88 10.07 14.02
N ALA A 153 -8.03 9.99 14.67
CA ALA A 153 -8.59 11.10 15.46
C ALA A 153 -7.64 11.58 16.55
N GLY A 154 -7.31 12.86 16.54
CA GLY A 154 -6.46 13.52 17.53
C GLY A 154 -4.99 13.09 17.49
N VAL A 155 -4.54 12.40 16.43
CA VAL A 155 -3.16 11.93 16.30
C VAL A 155 -2.44 12.58 15.12
N ASN A 156 -3.08 12.59 13.94
CA ASN A 156 -2.48 13.04 12.70
C ASN A 156 -3.49 13.75 11.77
N ASP A 157 -4.62 14.18 12.31
CA ASP A 157 -5.75 14.68 11.54
C ASP A 157 -6.05 16.18 11.74
N SER A 158 -5.12 16.93 12.34
CA SER A 158 -5.29 18.37 12.56
C SER A 158 -5.11 19.20 11.26
N ASP A 159 -5.54 20.46 11.27
CA ASP A 159 -5.29 21.38 10.16
C ASP A 159 -3.79 21.67 10.00
N GLU A 160 -3.06 21.72 11.11
CA GLU A 160 -1.61 21.86 11.14
C GLU A 160 -0.92 20.67 10.47
N ASP A 161 -1.43 19.46 10.67
CA ASP A 161 -0.92 18.27 9.97
C ASP A 161 -1.17 18.37 8.46
N ALA A 162 -2.36 18.82 8.03
CA ALA A 162 -2.66 19.00 6.62
C ALA A 162 -1.72 20.02 5.96
N HIS A 163 -1.53 21.18 6.60
CA HIS A 163 -0.62 22.23 6.10
C HIS A 163 0.85 21.76 6.09
N ARG A 164 1.28 21.05 7.13
CA ARG A 164 2.62 20.46 7.20
C ARG A 164 2.84 19.41 6.11
N LEU A 165 1.83 18.56 5.86
CA LEU A 165 1.90 17.56 4.78
C LEU A 165 2.11 18.24 3.42
N VAL A 166 1.33 19.27 3.11
CA VAL A 166 1.49 20.07 1.87
C VAL A 166 2.91 20.58 1.72
N LYS A 167 3.44 21.20 2.79
CA LYS A 167 4.80 21.75 2.80
C LYS A 167 5.88 20.68 2.62
N LEU A 168 5.71 19.52 3.26
CA LEU A 168 6.67 18.42 3.19
C LEU A 168 6.81 17.83 1.79
N ILE A 169 5.68 17.70 1.07
CA ILE A 169 5.65 17.09 -0.27
C ILE A 169 5.83 18.11 -1.40
N GLU A 170 6.09 19.37 -1.07
CA GLU A 170 6.33 20.41 -2.07
C GLU A 170 7.43 20.00 -3.04
N GLY A 171 7.17 20.21 -4.35
CA GLY A 171 8.06 19.82 -5.43
C GLY A 171 8.00 18.34 -5.84
N ILE A 172 7.23 17.50 -5.15
CA ILE A 172 7.01 16.11 -5.53
C ILE A 172 5.67 16.01 -6.28
N PRO A 173 5.64 15.53 -7.54
CA PRO A 173 4.39 15.16 -8.21
C PRO A 173 3.68 14.06 -7.42
N ALA A 174 2.62 14.42 -6.70
CA ALA A 174 2.00 13.57 -5.70
C ALA A 174 0.47 13.55 -5.77
N LYS A 175 -0.12 12.52 -5.21
CA LYS A 175 -1.51 12.46 -4.75
C LYS A 175 -1.53 11.86 -3.35
N ILE A 176 -2.50 12.26 -2.55
CA ILE A 176 -2.64 11.81 -1.16
C ILE A 176 -3.93 10.99 -1.04
N ASN A 177 -3.82 9.70 -0.82
CA ASN A 177 -4.96 8.86 -0.51
C ASN A 177 -5.27 8.97 0.98
N LEU A 178 -6.37 9.62 1.33
CA LEU A 178 -6.86 9.68 2.70
C LEU A 178 -7.64 8.41 3.01
N ILE A 179 -7.20 7.69 4.03
CA ILE A 179 -7.77 6.41 4.43
C ILE A 179 -8.48 6.59 5.77
N PRO A 180 -9.82 6.63 5.82
CA PRO A 180 -10.52 6.56 7.08
C PRO A 180 -10.09 5.31 7.85
N PHE A 181 -9.72 5.47 9.12
CA PHE A 181 -9.25 4.34 9.91
C PHE A 181 -10.37 3.32 10.14
N ASN A 182 -10.09 2.05 9.85
CA ASN A 182 -11.02 0.96 10.13
C ASN A 182 -10.75 0.44 11.53
N GLU A 183 -11.64 0.74 12.48
CA GLU A 183 -11.51 0.30 13.85
C GLU A 183 -11.75 -1.21 13.96
N TRP A 184 -11.03 -1.86 14.88
CA TRP A 184 -11.24 -3.25 15.27
C TRP A 184 -11.30 -3.35 16.80
N PRO A 185 -11.86 -4.41 17.37
CA PRO A 185 -11.89 -4.60 18.83
C PRO A 185 -10.49 -4.55 19.43
N GLY A 186 -10.24 -3.57 20.34
CA GLY A 186 -8.93 -3.34 20.94
C GLY A 186 -7.99 -2.45 20.14
N ALA A 187 -8.45 -1.80 19.08
CA ALA A 187 -7.66 -0.82 18.34
C ALA A 187 -7.22 0.33 19.27
N PRO A 188 -5.92 0.72 19.25
CA PRO A 188 -5.43 1.80 20.12
C PRO A 188 -5.79 3.20 19.63
N TYR A 189 -6.38 3.31 18.42
CA TYR A 189 -6.73 4.56 17.75
C TYR A 189 -8.21 4.60 17.40
N LYS A 190 -8.69 5.81 17.14
CA LYS A 190 -10.06 6.08 16.70
C LYS A 190 -10.06 6.67 15.28
N ARG A 191 -11.13 6.42 14.56
CA ARG A 191 -11.36 6.99 13.23
C ARG A 191 -11.68 8.48 13.36
N SER A 192 -11.09 9.30 12.51
CA SER A 192 -11.45 10.71 12.37
C SER A 192 -12.91 10.85 11.88
N SER A 193 -13.61 11.89 12.35
CA SER A 193 -14.96 12.18 11.86
C SER A 193 -14.96 12.51 10.36
N ASN A 194 -16.07 12.27 9.68
CA ASN A 194 -16.17 12.60 8.25
C ASN A 194 -15.92 14.08 7.98
N ASN A 195 -16.42 14.97 8.83
CA ASN A 195 -16.18 16.41 8.71
C ASN A 195 -14.67 16.73 8.81
N ARG A 196 -13.97 16.07 9.72
CA ARG A 196 -12.53 16.25 9.88
C ARG A 196 -11.75 15.77 8.65
N ILE A 197 -12.11 14.60 8.13
CA ILE A 197 -11.50 14.04 6.91
C ILE A 197 -11.72 14.97 5.72
N HIS A 198 -12.94 15.49 5.53
CA HIS A 198 -13.23 16.42 4.44
C HIS A 198 -12.52 17.77 4.61
N ALA A 199 -12.42 18.31 5.84
CA ALA A 199 -11.67 19.53 6.08
C ALA A 199 -10.18 19.36 5.74
N PHE A 200 -9.58 18.25 6.17
CA PHE A 200 -8.19 17.89 5.84
C PHE A 200 -8.00 17.74 4.31
N ALA A 201 -8.91 17.03 3.63
CA ALA A 201 -8.89 16.87 2.18
C ALA A 201 -8.95 18.22 1.46
N ASN A 202 -9.79 19.15 1.92
CA ASN A 202 -9.95 20.46 1.33
C ASN A 202 -8.66 21.31 1.42
N ILE A 203 -7.94 21.26 2.54
CA ILE A 203 -6.64 21.94 2.69
C ILE A 203 -5.66 21.44 1.64
N ILE A 204 -5.56 20.11 1.48
CA ILE A 204 -4.67 19.49 0.50
C ILE A 204 -5.10 19.82 -0.93
N HIS A 205 -6.40 19.77 -1.21
CA HIS A 205 -6.95 20.09 -2.53
C HIS A 205 -6.69 21.56 -2.92
N ASN A 206 -6.90 22.49 -1.99
CA ASN A 206 -6.66 23.92 -2.21
C ASN A 206 -5.17 24.23 -2.46
N ALA A 207 -4.27 23.36 -2.00
CA ALA A 207 -2.85 23.42 -2.29
C ALA A 207 -2.47 22.79 -3.65
N GLY A 208 -3.45 22.31 -4.43
CA GLY A 208 -3.25 21.78 -5.79
C GLY A 208 -2.97 20.26 -5.86
N TYR A 209 -3.08 19.54 -4.76
CA TYR A 209 -2.90 18.08 -4.76
C TYR A 209 -4.23 17.34 -4.81
N ALA A 210 -4.28 16.25 -5.58
CA ALA A 210 -5.43 15.34 -5.52
C ALA A 210 -5.45 14.60 -4.17
N SER A 211 -6.59 14.63 -3.48
CA SER A 211 -6.77 14.03 -2.16
C SER A 211 -8.03 13.15 -2.08
N PRO A 212 -8.09 12.04 -2.85
CA PRO A 212 -9.24 11.14 -2.77
C PRO A 212 -9.35 10.52 -1.37
N ILE A 213 -10.60 10.47 -0.88
CA ILE A 213 -10.95 9.76 0.36
C ILE A 213 -11.32 8.34 -0.04
N ARG A 214 -10.60 7.35 0.52
CA ARG A 214 -10.86 5.95 0.24
C ARG A 214 -12.15 5.49 0.89
N THR A 215 -13.04 4.90 0.08
CA THR A 215 -14.17 4.15 0.62
C THR A 215 -13.67 2.77 1.03
N PRO A 216 -13.83 2.36 2.29
CA PRO A 216 -13.48 1.01 2.72
C PRO A 216 -14.22 -0.04 1.89
N ARG A 217 -13.55 -1.14 1.59
CA ARG A 217 -14.15 -2.33 0.96
C ARG A 217 -13.78 -3.55 1.78
N GLY A 218 -14.70 -4.53 1.87
CA GLY A 218 -14.46 -5.76 2.61
C GLY A 218 -14.56 -5.59 4.14
N GLU A 219 -15.28 -4.59 4.63
CA GLU A 219 -15.57 -4.44 6.08
C GLU A 219 -16.39 -5.63 6.59
N ASP A 220 -17.30 -6.12 5.79
CA ASP A 220 -18.16 -7.28 6.04
C ASP A 220 -17.41 -8.59 6.23
N ILE A 221 -16.26 -8.74 5.57
CA ILE A 221 -15.39 -9.92 5.65
C ILE A 221 -14.08 -9.65 6.43
N MET A 222 -13.99 -8.51 7.12
CA MET A 222 -12.78 -8.07 7.85
C MET A 222 -11.50 -8.08 7.01
N ALA A 223 -11.62 -7.79 5.71
CA ALA A 223 -10.51 -7.75 4.75
C ALA A 223 -9.93 -6.34 4.55
N ALA A 224 -10.42 -5.33 5.26
CA ALA A 224 -9.87 -3.98 5.21
C ALA A 224 -8.45 -3.92 5.80
N CYS A 225 -7.67 -2.93 5.37
CA CYS A 225 -6.30 -2.72 5.84
C CYS A 225 -6.19 -2.79 7.38
N GLY A 226 -5.33 -3.67 7.88
CA GLY A 226 -5.09 -3.88 9.31
C GLY A 226 -5.99 -4.93 9.98
N GLN A 227 -7.10 -5.33 9.36
CA GLN A 227 -8.05 -6.29 9.94
C GLN A 227 -7.64 -7.76 9.73
N LEU A 228 -7.03 -8.11 8.60
CA LEU A 228 -6.60 -9.47 8.25
C LEU A 228 -5.72 -10.14 9.32
N LYS A 229 -4.93 -9.37 10.03
CA LYS A 229 -4.09 -9.85 11.14
C LYS A 229 -4.90 -10.47 12.27
N SER A 230 -5.95 -9.79 12.71
CA SER A 230 -6.76 -10.22 13.85
C SER A 230 -7.46 -11.55 13.61
N ALA A 231 -7.87 -11.84 12.37
CA ALA A 231 -8.49 -13.10 11.99
C ALA A 231 -7.46 -14.27 11.99
N THR A 232 -6.25 -14.03 11.47
CA THR A 232 -5.18 -15.05 11.42
C THR A 232 -4.66 -15.40 12.82
N GLU A 233 -4.54 -14.43 13.74
CA GLU A 233 -4.14 -14.70 15.13
C GLU A 233 -5.25 -15.43 15.91
N ARG A 234 -6.52 -15.16 15.64
CA ARG A 234 -7.65 -15.91 16.24
C ARG A 234 -7.77 -17.34 15.72
N GLY A 235 -7.43 -17.57 14.45
CA GLY A 235 -7.41 -18.95 13.85
C GLY A 235 -6.27 -19.83 14.37
N ARG A 236 -5.29 -19.26 15.05
CA ARG A 236 -4.16 -19.95 15.69
C ARG A 236 -4.36 -20.23 17.19
N LYS A 237 -5.59 -20.36 17.69
CA LYS A 237 -5.80 -21.15 18.90
C LYS A 237 -5.25 -22.54 18.59
N SER A 238 -4.17 -22.88 19.29
CA SER A 238 -3.41 -24.11 19.02
C SER A 238 -4.33 -25.34 19.10
N ARG A 239 -4.04 -26.37 18.30
CA ARG A 239 -4.68 -27.70 18.45
C ARG A 239 -4.72 -28.16 19.93
N ALA A 240 -3.78 -27.71 20.76
CA ALA A 240 -3.74 -27.97 22.20
C ALA A 240 -4.85 -27.25 22.99
N GLN A 241 -5.27 -26.06 22.58
CA GLN A 241 -6.38 -25.34 23.22
C GLN A 241 -7.74 -25.88 22.78
N ILE A 242 -7.86 -26.39 21.56
CA ILE A 242 -9.07 -27.07 21.10
C ILE A 242 -9.23 -28.42 21.81
N ALA A 243 -8.14 -29.16 22.05
CA ALA A 243 -8.18 -30.40 22.78
C ALA A 243 -8.54 -30.24 24.27
N ALA A 244 -8.26 -29.06 24.87
CA ALA A 244 -8.60 -28.78 26.27
C ALA A 244 -10.06 -28.31 26.46
N GLU A 245 -10.73 -27.84 25.40
CA GLU A 245 -12.15 -27.43 25.43
C GLU A 245 -13.11 -28.59 25.07
N THR A 246 -12.57 -29.76 24.64
CA THR A 246 -13.33 -30.96 24.26
C THR A 246 -13.09 -32.14 25.21
N ALA A 247 -12.36 -31.96 26.29
CA ALA A 247 -12.16 -32.93 27.38
C ALA A 247 -12.91 -32.48 28.64
#